data_ece123d5161df156411778b5c0114dd2
#
_entry.id   ece123d5161df156411778b5c0114dd2
#
_cell.length_a   1.000
_cell.length_b   1.000
_cell.length_c   1.000
_cell.angle_alpha   90.00
_cell.angle_beta   90.00
_cell.angle_gamma   90.00
#
_symmetry.space_group_name_H-M   'P 1'
#
loop_
_entity.id
_entity.type
_entity.pdbx_description
1 polymer ?
#
loop_
_entity_poly.entity_id
_entity_poly.type
_entity_poly.pdbx_seq_one_letter_code
_entity_poly.pdbx_strand_id
1 'polypeptide(L)'
;MLLYLNQFNKEGGILRYIFISLVLFSPAIFSEVNSQNVIEYGAIANDGEDDSNAFQHALNQLNNGDALIIPTGGYQICKTLYLKEKNNIEIIGSINSKLKKCRSFNGEYLLHITYTQNLKIQGLSFEGLNNGDLKPLWGEQGVYLGSTKGTLVVQNQFARFGDAALRMTTASQDHSIPPGSMAIKVSHNHFEDCAQVTTTQATAGTE
;
A
#
# COMPACT_ATOMS: atom_id res chain seq x y z
N MET A 1 7.39 19.30 36.40
CA MET A 1 8.16 20.21 37.29
C MET A 1 7.16 21.18 37.91
N LEU A 2 6.84 20.96 39.17
CA LEU A 2 5.93 21.82 39.91
C LEU A 2 6.73 23.05 40.40
N LEU A 3 6.35 24.24 39.99
CA LEU A 3 6.86 25.50 40.54
C LEU A 3 5.88 25.96 41.64
N TYR A 4 6.35 25.96 42.88
CA TYR A 4 5.68 26.60 44.01
C TYR A 4 6.11 28.06 44.06
N LEU A 5 5.18 28.98 43.92
CA LEU A 5 5.36 30.39 44.25
C LEU A 5 4.72 30.65 45.60
N ASN A 6 5.53 30.83 46.62
CA ASN A 6 5.10 31.33 47.95
C ASN A 6 5.10 32.85 47.91
N GLN A 7 3.94 33.45 48.00
CA GLN A 7 3.83 34.87 48.40
C GLN A 7 3.35 34.95 49.86
N PHE A 8 4.15 35.53 50.70
CA PHE A 8 3.78 35.89 52.07
C PHE A 8 3.07 37.25 52.05
N ASN A 9 1.85 37.29 52.52
CA ASN A 9 1.17 38.55 52.79
C ASN A 9 1.05 38.75 54.31
N LYS A 10 1.44 39.92 54.77
CA LYS A 10 1.72 40.28 56.17
C LYS A 10 0.48 40.79 56.91
N GLU A 11 -0.73 40.46 56.54
CA GLU A 11 -1.93 40.80 57.30
C GLU A 11 -2.89 39.61 57.30
N GLY A 12 -3.32 39.22 58.52
CA GLY A 12 -4.05 37.98 58.85
C GLY A 12 -5.38 37.82 58.11
N GLY A 13 -5.31 37.18 56.96
CA GLY A 13 -6.46 36.81 56.17
C GLY A 13 -6.29 35.40 55.59
N ILE A 14 -7.33 34.66 55.51
CA ILE A 14 -7.45 33.27 55.11
C ILE A 14 -6.65 33.00 53.85
N LEU A 15 -5.67 32.09 53.91
CA LEU A 15 -4.86 31.63 52.80
C LEU A 15 -5.73 30.90 51.81
N ARG A 16 -6.08 31.51 50.66
CA ARG A 16 -6.69 30.80 49.51
C ARG A 16 -5.59 30.27 48.62
N TYR A 17 -5.44 28.93 48.58
CA TYR A 17 -4.58 28.27 47.62
C TYR A 17 -5.22 28.31 46.24
N ILE A 18 -4.62 29.09 45.32
CA ILE A 18 -5.00 29.03 43.92
C ILE A 18 -4.12 27.94 43.28
N PHE A 19 -4.73 26.79 42.98
CA PHE A 19 -4.08 25.78 42.17
C PHE A 19 -4.17 26.19 40.69
N ILE A 20 -3.08 26.72 40.15
CA ILE A 20 -2.96 26.87 38.70
C ILE A 20 -2.45 25.54 38.14
N SER A 21 -3.36 24.75 37.62
CA SER A 21 -3.03 23.56 36.86
C SER A 21 -2.53 23.99 35.47
N LEU A 22 -1.21 24.01 35.30
CA LEU A 22 -0.62 24.19 34.00
C LEU A 22 -0.78 22.89 33.21
N VAL A 23 -1.83 22.79 32.41
CA VAL A 23 -2.00 21.70 31.45
C VAL A 23 -0.99 21.96 30.35
N LEU A 24 0.11 21.21 30.39
CA LEU A 24 1.03 21.13 29.25
C LEU A 24 0.31 20.41 28.11
N PHE A 25 -0.27 21.17 27.22
CA PHE A 25 -0.66 20.66 25.91
C PHE A 25 0.62 20.22 25.20
N SER A 26 0.94 18.95 25.25
CA SER A 26 1.88 18.37 24.31
C SER A 26 1.22 18.47 22.94
N PRO A 27 1.79 19.19 21.96
CA PRO A 27 1.25 19.13 20.62
C PRO A 27 1.37 17.66 20.20
N ALA A 28 0.23 17.03 19.97
CA ALA A 28 0.22 15.76 19.27
C ALA A 28 0.87 16.04 17.92
N ILE A 29 2.03 15.45 17.67
CA ILE A 29 2.68 15.49 16.37
C ILE A 29 1.78 14.64 15.49
N PHE A 30 0.79 15.27 14.83
CA PHE A 30 0.10 14.67 13.72
C PHE A 30 1.16 14.56 12.63
N SER A 31 1.63 13.33 12.37
CA SER A 31 2.38 13.05 11.16
C SER A 31 1.39 13.29 10.01
N GLU A 32 1.60 14.36 9.28
CA GLU A 32 0.85 14.65 8.07
C GLU A 32 1.16 13.52 7.09
N VAL A 33 0.14 12.77 6.69
CA VAL A 33 0.28 11.75 5.65
C VAL A 33 0.47 12.49 4.33
N ASN A 34 1.69 12.51 3.81
CA ASN A 34 1.93 13.03 2.48
C ASN A 34 1.29 12.10 1.45
N SER A 35 0.60 12.70 0.48
CA SER A 35 0.04 11.94 -0.63
C SER A 35 0.74 12.30 -1.93
N GLN A 36 1.12 11.26 -2.68
CA GLN A 36 1.64 11.37 -4.04
C GLN A 36 0.51 11.02 -5.01
N ASN A 37 0.21 11.89 -5.96
CA ASN A 37 -0.82 11.64 -6.96
C ASN A 37 -0.17 11.29 -8.30
N VAL A 38 -0.53 10.16 -8.90
CA VAL A 38 0.08 9.69 -10.15
C VAL A 38 -0.01 10.69 -11.30
N ILE A 39 -1.05 11.53 -11.32
CA ILE A 39 -1.22 12.59 -12.34
C ILE A 39 -0.10 13.64 -12.26
N GLU A 40 0.41 13.94 -11.07
CA GLU A 40 1.52 14.89 -10.87
C GLU A 40 2.83 14.40 -11.49
N TYR A 41 2.92 13.10 -11.76
CA TYR A 41 4.05 12.44 -12.40
C TYR A 41 3.83 12.17 -13.89
N GLY A 42 2.71 12.66 -14.44
CA GLY A 42 2.41 12.59 -15.86
C GLY A 42 1.52 11.44 -16.29
N ALA A 43 0.88 10.71 -15.36
CA ALA A 43 -0.12 9.72 -15.73
C ALA A 43 -1.38 10.41 -16.28
N ILE A 44 -1.91 9.90 -17.40
CA ILE A 44 -3.08 10.46 -18.07
C ILE A 44 -4.14 9.37 -18.24
N ALA A 45 -5.20 9.49 -17.47
CA ALA A 45 -6.27 8.50 -17.50
C ALA A 45 -6.98 8.44 -18.86
N ASN A 46 -7.26 7.25 -19.36
CA ASN A 46 -8.07 6.96 -20.55
C ASN A 46 -7.51 7.47 -21.89
N ASP A 47 -6.23 7.80 -21.98
CA ASP A 47 -5.59 8.20 -23.26
C ASP A 47 -5.10 6.99 -24.08
N GLY A 48 -4.98 5.81 -23.46
CA GLY A 48 -4.51 4.58 -24.09
C GLY A 48 -3.00 4.45 -24.20
N GLU A 49 -2.24 5.42 -23.69
CA GLU A 49 -0.79 5.43 -23.69
C GLU A 49 -0.20 4.74 -22.45
N ASP A 50 1.10 4.49 -22.44
CA ASP A 50 1.81 3.80 -21.36
C ASP A 50 2.11 4.72 -20.17
N ASP A 51 1.40 4.55 -19.07
CA ASP A 51 1.58 5.27 -17.82
C ASP A 51 2.65 4.67 -16.89
N SER A 52 3.30 3.57 -17.26
CA SER A 52 4.22 2.84 -16.37
C SER A 52 5.31 3.71 -15.77
N ASN A 53 5.86 4.64 -16.55
CA ASN A 53 6.94 5.52 -16.07
C ASN A 53 6.43 6.51 -15.02
N ALA A 54 5.24 7.08 -15.23
CA ALA A 54 4.60 8.01 -14.30
C ALA A 54 4.29 7.32 -12.97
N PHE A 55 3.68 6.13 -13.02
CA PHE A 55 3.41 5.31 -11.83
C PHE A 55 4.68 4.89 -11.11
N GLN A 56 5.70 4.42 -11.82
CA GLN A 56 6.96 4.04 -11.20
C GLN A 56 7.66 5.23 -10.54
N HIS A 57 7.60 6.41 -11.18
CA HIS A 57 8.15 7.63 -10.59
C HIS A 57 7.42 7.99 -9.30
N ALA A 58 6.09 7.99 -9.29
CA ALA A 58 5.28 8.25 -8.10
C ALA A 58 5.60 7.25 -6.96
N LEU A 59 5.70 5.95 -7.28
CA LEU A 59 6.08 4.90 -6.31
C LEU A 59 7.47 5.13 -5.71
N ASN A 60 8.42 5.59 -6.52
CA ASN A 60 9.80 5.86 -6.06
C ASN A 60 9.88 7.06 -5.11
N GLN A 61 8.97 8.03 -5.24
CA GLN A 61 8.92 9.22 -4.39
C GLN A 61 8.26 8.98 -3.02
N LEU A 62 7.57 7.86 -2.84
CA LEU A 62 6.96 7.54 -1.56
C LEU A 62 8.01 7.44 -0.46
N ASN A 63 7.78 8.09 0.66
CA ASN A 63 8.48 7.87 1.91
C ASN A 63 7.65 6.97 2.83
N ASN A 64 8.26 6.47 3.90
CA ASN A 64 7.51 5.71 4.88
C ASN A 64 6.40 6.57 5.50
N GLY A 65 5.17 6.06 5.48
CA GLY A 65 3.99 6.76 5.95
C GLY A 65 3.19 7.47 4.87
N ASP A 66 3.67 7.50 3.63
CA ASP A 66 3.00 8.19 2.51
C ASP A 66 1.87 7.34 1.89
N ALA A 67 0.97 8.03 1.18
CA ALA A 67 -0.05 7.42 0.36
C ALA A 67 0.16 7.71 -1.14
N LEU A 68 -0.03 6.69 -1.99
CA LEU A 68 -0.17 6.86 -3.43
C LEU A 68 -1.66 6.94 -3.79
N ILE A 69 -2.06 8.06 -4.36
CA ILE A 69 -3.42 8.29 -4.81
C ILE A 69 -3.51 8.05 -6.31
N ILE A 70 -4.46 7.20 -6.69
CA ILE A 70 -4.74 6.87 -8.09
C ILE A 70 -6.16 7.35 -8.40
N PRO A 71 -6.31 8.48 -9.10
CA PRO A 71 -7.62 9.04 -9.46
C PRO A 71 -8.43 8.13 -10.38
N THR A 72 -9.72 8.44 -10.49
CA THR A 72 -10.64 7.75 -11.42
C THR A 72 -10.11 7.70 -12.83
N GLY A 73 -10.22 6.55 -13.47
CA GLY A 73 -9.89 6.33 -14.88
C GLY A 73 -9.06 5.09 -15.11
N GLY A 74 -8.86 4.75 -16.36
CA GLY A 74 -8.07 3.61 -16.82
C GLY A 74 -6.66 4.04 -17.20
N TYR A 75 -5.66 3.40 -16.61
CA TYR A 75 -4.26 3.63 -16.86
C TYR A 75 -3.64 2.41 -17.51
N GLN A 76 -2.92 2.58 -18.61
CA GLN A 76 -2.21 1.50 -19.28
C GLN A 76 -0.84 1.28 -18.63
N ILE A 77 -0.59 0.07 -18.20
CA ILE A 77 0.68 -0.32 -17.58
C ILE A 77 1.35 -1.35 -18.48
N CYS A 78 2.49 -1.00 -19.04
CA CYS A 78 3.21 -1.83 -20.01
C CYS A 78 4.47 -2.49 -19.45
N LYS A 79 4.78 -2.23 -18.17
CA LYS A 79 5.92 -2.82 -17.45
C LYS A 79 5.52 -3.12 -16.02
N THR A 80 6.17 -4.10 -15.39
CA THR A 80 5.99 -4.32 -13.95
C THR A 80 6.32 -3.05 -13.15
N LEU A 81 5.41 -2.68 -12.27
CA LEU A 81 5.62 -1.62 -11.27
C LEU A 81 6.24 -2.22 -10.01
N TYR A 82 7.24 -1.56 -9.44
CA TYR A 82 7.99 -2.05 -8.28
C TYR A 82 7.84 -1.14 -7.07
N LEU A 83 7.56 -1.74 -5.92
CA LEU A 83 7.63 -1.09 -4.61
C LEU A 83 8.47 -1.97 -3.68
N LYS A 84 9.56 -1.45 -3.14
CA LYS A 84 10.50 -2.21 -2.32
C LYS A 84 10.91 -1.44 -1.06
N GLU A 85 11.01 -2.16 0.06
CA GLU A 85 11.60 -1.64 1.31
C GLU A 85 10.91 -0.35 1.84
N LYS A 86 9.59 -0.26 1.68
CA LYS A 86 8.77 0.85 2.19
C LYS A 86 7.83 0.37 3.29
N ASN A 87 7.60 1.20 4.29
CA ASN A 87 6.75 0.87 5.42
C ASN A 87 5.62 1.87 5.61
N ASN A 88 4.49 1.40 6.13
CA ASN A 88 3.30 2.22 6.39
C ASN A 88 2.80 2.93 5.12
N ILE A 89 2.74 2.21 4.00
CA ILE A 89 2.32 2.75 2.70
C ILE A 89 0.84 2.43 2.45
N GLU A 90 0.12 3.40 1.92
CA GLU A 90 -1.20 3.19 1.38
C GLU A 90 -1.21 3.41 -0.15
N ILE A 91 -1.77 2.48 -0.92
CA ILE A 91 -2.06 2.61 -2.35
C ILE A 91 -3.56 2.65 -2.50
N ILE A 92 -4.09 3.82 -2.83
CA ILE A 92 -5.53 4.10 -2.77
C ILE A 92 -6.05 4.50 -4.14
N GLY A 93 -7.02 3.74 -4.63
CA GLY A 93 -7.81 4.11 -5.81
C GLY A 93 -9.07 4.89 -5.45
N SER A 94 -9.43 5.83 -6.30
CA SER A 94 -10.77 6.42 -6.32
C SER A 94 -11.76 5.45 -7.00
N ILE A 95 -13.05 5.78 -6.99
CA ILE A 95 -14.06 4.99 -7.71
C ILE A 95 -13.64 4.84 -9.17
N ASN A 96 -13.64 3.59 -9.69
CA ASN A 96 -13.26 3.26 -11.06
C ASN A 96 -11.79 3.55 -11.44
N SER A 97 -10.89 3.62 -10.47
CA SER A 97 -9.45 3.63 -10.78
C SER A 97 -9.01 2.25 -11.24
N LYS A 98 -8.51 2.15 -12.46
CA LYS A 98 -8.14 0.87 -13.09
C LYS A 98 -6.70 0.90 -13.59
N LEU A 99 -5.91 -0.08 -13.17
CA LEU A 99 -4.60 -0.39 -13.74
C LEU A 99 -4.74 -1.60 -14.65
N LYS A 100 -4.46 -1.40 -15.92
CA LYS A 100 -4.61 -2.43 -16.94
C LYS A 100 -3.29 -2.74 -17.62
N LYS A 101 -2.93 -4.02 -17.71
CA LYS A 101 -1.80 -4.43 -18.54
C LYS A 101 -2.07 -4.07 -20.00
N CYS A 102 -1.13 -3.40 -20.65
CA CYS A 102 -1.20 -3.17 -22.11
C CYS A 102 -0.83 -4.45 -22.88
N ARG A 103 -1.20 -4.52 -24.16
CA ARG A 103 -0.93 -5.72 -25.00
C ARG A 103 0.56 -6.06 -25.13
N SER A 104 1.41 -5.06 -25.05
CA SER A 104 2.88 -5.23 -25.13
C SER A 104 3.54 -5.32 -23.75
N PHE A 105 2.78 -5.69 -22.72
CA PHE A 105 3.26 -5.76 -21.35
C PHE A 105 4.54 -6.60 -21.25
N ASN A 106 5.59 -5.98 -20.71
CA ASN A 106 6.86 -6.64 -20.46
C ASN A 106 7.09 -6.85 -18.97
N GLY A 107 6.96 -8.09 -18.54
CA GLY A 107 7.09 -8.49 -17.15
C GLY A 107 6.11 -9.60 -16.78
N GLU A 108 6.22 -10.08 -15.58
CA GLU A 108 5.36 -11.12 -15.03
C GLU A 108 4.19 -10.51 -14.24
N TYR A 109 4.50 -9.62 -13.32
CA TYR A 109 3.55 -9.00 -12.41
C TYR A 109 3.14 -7.61 -12.88
N LEU A 110 1.88 -7.24 -12.68
CA LEU A 110 1.45 -5.85 -12.85
C LEU A 110 2.08 -4.97 -11.75
N LEU A 111 2.00 -5.43 -10.49
CA LEU A 111 2.58 -4.74 -9.33
C LEU A 111 3.39 -5.72 -8.48
N HIS A 112 4.67 -5.45 -8.32
CA HIS A 112 5.61 -6.28 -7.56
C HIS A 112 6.08 -5.57 -6.30
N ILE A 113 5.64 -6.06 -5.14
CA ILE A 113 5.89 -5.45 -3.83
C ILE A 113 6.71 -6.40 -2.97
N THR A 114 7.83 -5.89 -2.45
CA THR A 114 8.72 -6.71 -1.61
C THR A 114 9.25 -5.96 -0.40
N TYR A 115 9.46 -6.71 0.69
CA TYR A 115 10.07 -6.21 1.93
C TYR A 115 9.36 -4.99 2.51
N THR A 116 8.01 -4.96 2.44
CA THR A 116 7.18 -3.89 2.98
C THR A 116 6.51 -4.31 4.28
N GLN A 117 6.25 -3.34 5.16
CA GLN A 117 5.48 -3.54 6.37
C GLN A 117 4.32 -2.55 6.43
N ASN A 118 3.17 -3.02 6.94
CA ASN A 118 1.95 -2.21 7.10
C ASN A 118 1.52 -1.55 5.77
N LEU A 119 1.43 -2.36 4.72
CA LEU A 119 0.95 -1.93 3.40
C LEU A 119 -0.58 -2.05 3.34
N LYS A 120 -1.23 -1.06 2.74
CA LYS A 120 -2.65 -1.13 2.38
C LYS A 120 -2.84 -0.90 0.88
N ILE A 121 -3.62 -1.75 0.25
CA ILE A 121 -4.04 -1.62 -1.16
C ILE A 121 -5.56 -1.62 -1.17
N GLN A 122 -6.16 -0.53 -1.60
CA GLN A 122 -7.61 -0.34 -1.50
C GLN A 122 -8.21 0.37 -2.71
N GLY A 123 -9.41 -0.09 -3.12
CA GLY A 123 -10.29 0.62 -4.03
C GLY A 123 -9.83 0.63 -5.50
N LEU A 124 -8.97 -0.31 -5.90
CA LEU A 124 -8.40 -0.40 -7.24
C LEU A 124 -9.01 -1.55 -8.04
N SER A 125 -9.06 -1.37 -9.35
CA SER A 125 -9.28 -2.45 -10.31
C SER A 125 -7.98 -2.79 -11.01
N PHE A 126 -7.55 -4.04 -10.92
CA PHE A 126 -6.39 -4.60 -11.61
C PHE A 126 -6.88 -5.48 -12.74
N GLU A 127 -6.42 -5.24 -13.97
CA GLU A 127 -6.88 -5.95 -15.14
C GLU A 127 -5.70 -6.55 -15.93
N GLY A 128 -5.71 -7.86 -16.10
CA GLY A 128 -4.74 -8.62 -16.87
C GLY A 128 -5.12 -8.72 -18.35
N LEU A 129 -4.44 -9.62 -19.06
CA LEU A 129 -4.58 -9.81 -20.51
C LEU A 129 -5.36 -11.07 -20.90
N ASN A 130 -5.79 -11.89 -19.93
CA ASN A 130 -6.56 -13.08 -20.22
C ASN A 130 -7.88 -12.68 -20.90
N ASN A 131 -8.17 -13.28 -22.02
CA ASN A 131 -9.38 -13.02 -22.83
C ASN A 131 -10.58 -13.92 -22.46
N GLY A 132 -10.54 -14.55 -21.29
CA GLY A 132 -11.57 -15.50 -20.84
C GLY A 132 -11.26 -16.97 -21.15
N ASP A 133 -10.14 -17.26 -21.81
CA ASP A 133 -9.61 -18.62 -21.85
C ASP A 133 -9.10 -18.98 -20.45
N LEU A 134 -9.79 -19.90 -19.78
CA LEU A 134 -9.38 -20.42 -18.47
C LEU A 134 -8.10 -21.27 -18.52
N LYS A 135 -7.37 -21.21 -19.61
CA LYS A 135 -6.05 -21.85 -19.71
C LYS A 135 -5.02 -21.01 -18.99
N PRO A 136 -4.26 -21.60 -18.08
CA PRO A 136 -3.19 -20.90 -17.39
C PRO A 136 -2.21 -20.31 -18.40
N LEU A 137 -2.02 -18.99 -18.34
CA LEU A 137 -0.90 -18.28 -18.96
C LEU A 137 0.14 -18.04 -17.88
N TRP A 138 0.98 -19.03 -17.64
CA TRP A 138 2.00 -18.96 -16.57
C TRP A 138 2.82 -17.69 -16.67
N GLY A 139 2.89 -16.96 -15.55
CA GLY A 139 3.60 -15.69 -15.45
C GLY A 139 2.76 -14.45 -15.80
N GLU A 140 1.49 -14.60 -16.20
CA GLU A 140 0.58 -13.46 -16.38
C GLU A 140 -0.15 -13.17 -15.06
N GLN A 141 0.49 -12.44 -14.15
CA GLN A 141 0.07 -12.25 -12.78
C GLN A 141 -0.30 -10.80 -12.44
N GLY A 142 -1.13 -10.63 -11.42
CA GLY A 142 -1.58 -9.34 -10.94
C GLY A 142 -0.62 -8.73 -9.93
N VAL A 143 -0.93 -8.88 -8.63
CA VAL A 143 -0.14 -8.31 -7.54
C VAL A 143 0.71 -9.40 -6.88
N TYR A 144 2.00 -9.13 -6.77
CA TYR A 144 2.95 -9.96 -6.03
C TYR A 144 3.31 -9.31 -4.70
N LEU A 145 3.17 -10.06 -3.62
CA LEU A 145 3.57 -9.69 -2.26
C LEU A 145 4.66 -10.65 -1.78
N GLY A 146 5.89 -10.20 -1.79
CA GLY A 146 7.05 -11.01 -1.38
C GLY A 146 7.69 -10.50 -0.10
N SER A 147 7.76 -11.33 0.95
CA SER A 147 8.32 -10.96 2.26
C SER A 147 7.69 -9.67 2.82
N THR A 148 6.36 -9.57 2.75
CA THR A 148 5.59 -8.43 3.30
C THR A 148 4.98 -8.79 4.66
N LYS A 149 4.78 -7.82 5.53
CA LYS A 149 4.19 -8.03 6.86
C LYS A 149 3.10 -7.01 7.16
N GLY A 150 1.97 -7.47 7.71
CA GLY A 150 0.86 -6.59 8.09
C GLY A 150 0.17 -5.94 6.88
N THR A 151 0.03 -6.68 5.77
CA THR A 151 -0.56 -6.16 4.52
C THR A 151 -2.07 -6.32 4.52
N LEU A 152 -2.78 -5.26 4.11
CA LEU A 152 -4.22 -5.25 3.90
C LEU A 152 -4.53 -5.03 2.41
N VAL A 153 -5.16 -6.01 1.78
CA VAL A 153 -5.69 -5.92 0.40
C VAL A 153 -7.21 -5.94 0.50
N VAL A 154 -7.86 -4.80 0.28
CA VAL A 154 -9.28 -4.63 0.58
C VAL A 154 -10.03 -3.82 -0.48
N GLN A 155 -11.27 -4.25 -0.80
CA GLN A 155 -12.16 -3.53 -1.72
C GLN A 155 -11.55 -3.30 -3.11
N ASN A 156 -10.76 -4.25 -3.61
CA ASN A 156 -10.20 -4.22 -4.94
C ASN A 156 -10.96 -5.17 -5.88
N GLN A 157 -10.79 -4.95 -7.17
CA GLN A 157 -11.21 -5.86 -8.23
C GLN A 157 -9.98 -6.41 -8.95
N PHE A 158 -9.98 -7.70 -9.23
CA PHE A 158 -8.95 -8.37 -10.00
C PHE A 158 -9.63 -9.10 -11.14
N ALA A 159 -9.29 -8.78 -12.36
CA ALA A 159 -9.92 -9.39 -13.52
C ALA A 159 -8.90 -9.83 -14.57
N ARG A 160 -9.19 -10.96 -15.20
CA ARG A 160 -8.52 -11.44 -16.41
C ARG A 160 -7.02 -11.69 -16.27
N PHE A 161 -6.61 -12.32 -15.16
CA PHE A 161 -5.24 -12.79 -14.99
C PHE A 161 -5.12 -14.25 -15.41
N GLY A 162 -4.20 -14.54 -16.34
CA GLY A 162 -3.98 -15.88 -16.87
C GLY A 162 -3.23 -16.81 -15.93
N ASP A 163 -2.66 -16.28 -14.86
CA ASP A 163 -2.08 -17.03 -13.73
C ASP A 163 -2.70 -16.47 -12.42
N ALA A 164 -1.93 -16.10 -11.44
CA ALA A 164 -2.43 -15.63 -10.15
C ALA A 164 -2.82 -14.14 -10.17
N ALA A 165 -4.04 -13.83 -9.73
CA ALA A 165 -4.45 -12.45 -9.51
C ALA A 165 -3.68 -11.80 -8.34
N LEU A 166 -3.47 -12.56 -7.25
CA LEU A 166 -2.70 -12.16 -6.08
C LEU A 166 -1.77 -13.29 -5.65
N ARG A 167 -0.49 -13.05 -5.62
CA ARG A 167 0.54 -14.01 -5.18
C ARG A 167 1.23 -13.53 -3.92
N MET A 168 1.29 -14.40 -2.92
CA MET A 168 1.91 -14.13 -1.62
C MET A 168 2.99 -15.17 -1.35
N THR A 169 4.23 -14.73 -1.16
CA THR A 169 5.37 -15.66 -1.03
C THR A 169 6.56 -15.02 -0.30
N THR A 170 7.68 -15.70 -0.31
CA THR A 170 8.98 -15.18 0.10
C THR A 170 9.67 -14.51 -1.10
N ALA A 171 10.20 -13.32 -0.91
CA ALA A 171 10.93 -12.59 -1.96
C ALA A 171 12.37 -13.05 -2.14
N SER A 172 12.94 -13.78 -1.18
CA SER A 172 14.32 -14.25 -1.20
C SER A 172 14.40 -15.73 -0.83
N GLN A 173 15.37 -16.41 -1.40
CA GLN A 173 15.78 -17.74 -0.96
C GLN A 173 16.82 -17.67 0.18
N ASP A 174 17.20 -16.47 0.60
CA ASP A 174 18.09 -16.27 1.74
C ASP A 174 17.32 -16.54 3.05
N HIS A 175 17.65 -17.63 3.69
CA HIS A 175 17.03 -18.06 4.95
C HIS A 175 17.37 -17.17 6.15
N SER A 176 18.27 -16.18 5.99
CA SER A 176 18.57 -15.19 7.03
C SER A 176 17.53 -14.08 7.11
N ILE A 177 16.67 -13.94 6.07
CA ILE A 177 15.58 -12.97 6.03
C ILE A 177 14.31 -13.66 6.55
N PRO A 178 13.47 -12.97 7.36
CA PRO A 178 12.24 -13.57 7.87
C PRO A 178 11.44 -14.22 6.76
N PRO A 179 10.99 -15.46 6.95
CA PRO A 179 10.35 -16.24 5.91
C PRO A 179 9.03 -15.61 5.51
N GLY A 180 8.83 -15.53 4.22
CA GLY A 180 7.52 -15.32 3.59
C GLY A 180 6.79 -14.04 3.97
N SER A 181 5.69 -13.86 3.30
CA SER A 181 4.72 -12.84 3.66
C SER A 181 3.88 -13.31 4.83
N MET A 182 3.66 -12.45 5.83
CA MET A 182 2.91 -12.79 7.04
C MET A 182 1.93 -11.71 7.46
N ALA A 183 0.89 -12.11 8.20
CA ALA A 183 -0.18 -11.22 8.66
C ALA A 183 -0.83 -10.45 7.50
N ILE A 184 -1.11 -11.14 6.38
CA ILE A 184 -1.82 -10.57 5.23
C ILE A 184 -3.30 -10.78 5.43
N LYS A 185 -4.08 -9.71 5.31
CA LYS A 185 -5.54 -9.76 5.27
C LYS A 185 -6.03 -9.40 3.87
N VAL A 186 -6.73 -10.34 3.24
CA VAL A 186 -7.41 -10.16 1.94
C VAL A 186 -8.91 -10.23 2.19
N SER A 187 -9.63 -9.12 1.99
CA SER A 187 -11.06 -9.07 2.28
C SER A 187 -11.83 -8.11 1.37
N HIS A 188 -13.09 -8.44 1.09
CA HIS A 188 -13.99 -7.61 0.28
C HIS A 188 -13.43 -7.31 -1.13
N ASN A 189 -12.60 -8.19 -1.68
CA ASN A 189 -12.15 -8.09 -3.05
C ASN A 189 -13.05 -8.92 -3.97
N HIS A 190 -13.13 -8.52 -5.22
CA HIS A 190 -13.82 -9.25 -6.28
C HIS A 190 -12.79 -9.81 -7.26
N PHE A 191 -12.96 -11.08 -7.66
CA PHE A 191 -12.08 -11.76 -8.60
C PHE A 191 -12.94 -12.29 -9.76
N GLU A 192 -12.56 -11.99 -11.00
CA GLU A 192 -13.29 -12.35 -12.19
C GLU A 192 -12.33 -12.84 -13.28
N ASP A 193 -12.66 -13.95 -13.93
CA ASP A 193 -11.89 -14.52 -15.06
C ASP A 193 -10.37 -14.70 -14.79
N CYS A 194 -10.01 -15.01 -13.55
CA CYS A 194 -8.64 -15.30 -13.16
C CYS A 194 -8.41 -16.81 -13.13
N ALA A 195 -7.32 -17.30 -13.72
CA ALA A 195 -6.99 -18.74 -13.69
C ALA A 195 -6.73 -19.22 -12.25
N GLN A 196 -6.13 -18.36 -11.43
CA GLN A 196 -5.95 -18.54 -9.99
C GLN A 196 -6.31 -17.25 -9.26
N VAL A 197 -7.12 -17.36 -8.22
CA VAL A 197 -7.54 -16.20 -7.42
C VAL A 197 -6.37 -15.72 -6.56
N THR A 198 -5.84 -16.63 -5.74
CA THR A 198 -4.70 -16.37 -4.89
C THR A 198 -3.75 -17.57 -4.89
N THR A 199 -2.47 -17.32 -4.81
CA THR A 199 -1.48 -18.35 -4.54
C THR A 199 -0.64 -17.99 -3.34
N THR A 200 -0.40 -18.98 -2.49
CA THR A 200 0.53 -18.88 -1.38
C THR A 200 1.62 -19.92 -1.56
N GLN A 201 2.85 -19.51 -1.41
CA GLN A 201 3.97 -20.45 -1.38
C GLN A 201 4.56 -20.42 0.03
N ALA A 202 4.29 -21.48 0.79
CA ALA A 202 4.96 -21.69 2.06
C ALA A 202 6.42 -22.09 1.76
N THR A 203 7.37 -21.42 2.38
CA THR A 203 8.73 -21.95 2.48
C THR A 203 8.68 -23.13 3.42
N ALA A 204 9.05 -24.30 2.93
CA ALA A 204 9.21 -25.47 3.78
C ALA A 204 10.23 -25.14 4.89
N GLY A 205 9.79 -25.18 6.15
CA GLY A 205 10.71 -25.14 7.28
C GLY A 205 10.51 -24.04 8.31
N THR A 206 9.26 -23.67 8.61
CA THR A 206 8.99 -22.99 9.88
C THR A 206 7.78 -23.65 10.54
N GLU A 207 8.06 -24.63 11.35
CA GLU A 207 7.23 -25.01 12.47
C GLU A 207 7.43 -24.02 13.61
#